data_184acd3c4d7ba7dcd03661c4aa224a97
#
_entry.id   184acd3c4d7ba7dcd03661c4aa224a97
#
_cell.length_a   1.000
_cell.length_b   1.000
_cell.length_c   1.000
_cell.angle_alpha   90.00
_cell.angle_beta   90.00
_cell.angle_gamma   90.00
#
_symmetry.space_group_name_H-M   'P 1'
#
loop_
_entity.id
_entity.type
_entity.pdbx_description
1 polymer ?
#
loop_
_entity_poly.entity_id
_entity_poly.type
_entity_poly.pdbx_seq_one_letter_code
_entity_poly.pdbx_strand_id
1 'polypeptide(L)'
;MKIIRNFIILFLLLTCNVSNSNDKSFNEWLKDFKVHALKRGVSELTFNMAMSDVVFLPNVIKYDRFQPEFYEDTKTYISKRTSNLKVKQGVKLYELNKDFINSIDDTFSVEKSLLLALMGIETNFGTYVGKMDILSSLATLSYDKRRSNFFTKELITILQLIESKKINHDILYGSWAGAFGNFQFMPSTIDEYAIDYDKNDIIELKSTKDSFASAANYINKIGWKKNEPCFLKVNLESNVPKKLLNTSAKKLHNKNKLKVLKKYISNYESYNVNENLIVAIITP
;
A
#
# COMPACT_ATOMS: atom_id res chain seq x y z
N MET A 1 52.75 -20.70 -63.64
CA MET A 1 52.84 -21.36 -62.33
C MET A 1 51.90 -20.63 -61.36
N LYS A 2 50.77 -21.24 -61.12
CA LYS A 2 49.79 -20.68 -60.21
C LYS A 2 49.86 -21.41 -58.87
N ILE A 3 50.14 -20.66 -57.79
CA ILE A 3 50.19 -21.19 -56.42
C ILE A 3 48.76 -21.10 -55.88
N ILE A 4 48.19 -22.28 -55.67
CA ILE A 4 46.86 -22.42 -55.02
C ILE A 4 47.15 -22.41 -53.50
N ARG A 5 46.62 -21.37 -52.82
CA ARG A 5 46.72 -21.19 -51.38
C ARG A 5 45.48 -21.72 -50.75
N ASN A 6 45.53 -22.88 -50.10
CA ASN A 6 44.41 -23.45 -49.35
C ASN A 6 44.11 -22.61 -48.10
N PHE A 7 42.95 -22.02 -48.05
CA PHE A 7 42.39 -21.42 -46.84
C PHE A 7 41.65 -22.51 -46.07
N ILE A 8 42.18 -22.93 -44.94
CA ILE A 8 41.50 -23.77 -43.98
C ILE A 8 40.65 -22.82 -43.13
N ILE A 9 39.31 -22.85 -43.33
CA ILE A 9 38.36 -22.15 -42.48
C ILE A 9 38.13 -23.05 -41.26
N LEU A 10 38.70 -22.67 -40.11
CA LEU A 10 38.45 -23.28 -38.81
C LEU A 10 37.09 -22.76 -38.31
N PHE A 11 36.05 -23.59 -38.45
CA PHE A 11 34.71 -23.29 -37.92
C PHE A 11 34.74 -23.57 -36.40
N LEU A 12 35.02 -22.54 -35.60
CA LEU A 12 34.85 -22.57 -34.14
C LEU A 12 33.33 -22.57 -33.86
N LEU A 13 32.79 -23.75 -33.60
CA LEU A 13 31.47 -23.91 -32.97
C LEU A 13 31.57 -23.35 -31.55
N LEU A 14 31.24 -22.07 -31.40
CA LEU A 14 30.88 -21.50 -30.12
C LEU A 14 29.56 -22.16 -29.71
N THR A 15 29.64 -23.27 -28.97
CA THR A 15 28.50 -23.73 -28.16
C THR A 15 28.22 -22.66 -27.13
N CYS A 16 27.31 -21.78 -27.45
CA CYS A 16 26.61 -20.99 -26.40
C CYS A 16 26.00 -22.03 -25.47
N ASN A 17 26.66 -22.30 -24.35
CA ASN A 17 26.02 -22.84 -23.19
C ASN A 17 24.97 -21.78 -22.77
N VAL A 18 23.74 -21.91 -23.29
CA VAL A 18 22.58 -21.30 -22.65
C VAL A 18 22.56 -21.92 -21.27
N SER A 19 23.11 -21.19 -20.31
CA SER A 19 22.87 -21.46 -18.90
C SER A 19 21.37 -21.39 -18.73
N ASN A 20 20.68 -22.52 -18.88
CA ASN A 20 19.36 -22.68 -18.33
C ASN A 20 19.52 -22.46 -16.82
N SER A 21 19.34 -21.24 -16.38
CA SER A 21 18.98 -21.02 -14.98
C SER A 21 17.71 -21.84 -14.81
N ASN A 22 17.82 -23.00 -14.18
CA ASN A 22 16.67 -23.79 -13.74
C ASN A 22 15.92 -22.93 -12.72
N ASP A 23 15.11 -22.01 -13.22
CA ASP A 23 14.16 -21.31 -12.38
C ASP A 23 13.21 -22.38 -11.86
N LYS A 24 13.24 -22.62 -10.54
CA LYS A 24 12.35 -23.57 -9.88
C LYS A 24 10.92 -23.30 -10.30
N SER A 25 10.15 -24.32 -10.55
CA SER A 25 8.71 -24.18 -10.75
C SER A 25 8.04 -23.59 -9.50
N PHE A 26 6.88 -22.97 -9.65
CA PHE A 26 6.13 -22.43 -8.52
C PHE A 26 5.88 -23.51 -7.43
N ASN A 27 5.57 -24.73 -7.84
CA ASN A 27 5.34 -25.84 -6.89
C ASN A 27 6.62 -26.27 -6.13
N GLU A 28 7.78 -26.24 -6.78
CA GLU A 28 9.06 -26.50 -6.11
C GLU A 28 9.40 -25.38 -5.14
N TRP A 29 9.18 -24.13 -5.55
CA TRP A 29 9.34 -22.97 -4.68
C TRP A 29 8.42 -23.06 -3.46
N LEU A 30 7.16 -23.48 -3.63
CA LEU A 30 6.19 -23.61 -2.54
C LEU A 30 6.62 -24.64 -1.49
N LYS A 31 7.27 -25.75 -1.92
CA LYS A 31 7.88 -26.73 -1.01
C LYS A 31 9.01 -26.12 -0.18
N ASP A 32 9.89 -25.34 -0.82
CA ASP A 32 10.98 -24.66 -0.11
C ASP A 32 10.44 -23.59 0.83
N PHE A 33 9.41 -22.86 0.40
CA PHE A 33 8.73 -21.85 1.19
C PHE A 33 8.06 -22.48 2.43
N LYS A 34 7.49 -23.68 2.32
CA LYS A 34 6.97 -24.43 3.50
C LYS A 34 8.05 -24.57 4.58
N VAL A 35 9.23 -25.05 4.21
CA VAL A 35 10.35 -25.19 5.15
C VAL A 35 10.72 -23.84 5.79
N HIS A 36 10.68 -22.76 5.02
CA HIS A 36 10.94 -21.41 5.52
C HIS A 36 9.85 -20.95 6.50
N ALA A 37 8.58 -21.17 6.19
CA ALA A 37 7.44 -20.80 7.04
C ALA A 37 7.46 -21.55 8.39
N LEU A 38 7.73 -22.86 8.37
CA LEU A 38 7.85 -23.65 9.59
C LEU A 38 8.96 -23.14 10.52
N LYS A 39 10.13 -22.76 9.96
CA LYS A 39 11.23 -22.14 10.72
C LYS A 39 10.87 -20.77 11.31
N ARG A 40 9.81 -20.13 10.82
CA ARG A 40 9.31 -18.84 11.29
C ARG A 40 8.12 -18.97 12.24
N GLY A 41 7.84 -20.18 12.74
CA GLY A 41 6.82 -20.43 13.77
C GLY A 41 5.42 -20.70 13.23
N VAL A 42 5.25 -20.90 11.92
CA VAL A 42 3.99 -21.39 11.36
C VAL A 42 3.95 -22.90 11.53
N SER A 43 2.88 -23.47 12.11
CA SER A 43 2.73 -24.92 12.23
C SER A 43 2.47 -25.57 10.86
N GLU A 44 2.80 -26.88 10.77
CA GLU A 44 2.51 -27.63 9.54
C GLU A 44 1.00 -27.69 9.25
N LEU A 45 0.18 -27.77 10.30
CA LEU A 45 -1.27 -27.77 10.21
C LEU A 45 -1.77 -26.47 9.56
N THR A 46 -1.38 -25.31 10.11
CA THR A 46 -1.75 -23.99 9.57
C THR A 46 -1.26 -23.79 8.14
N PHE A 47 0.00 -24.20 7.87
CA PHE A 47 0.54 -24.09 6.52
C PHE A 47 -0.29 -24.92 5.52
N ASN A 48 -0.53 -26.19 5.82
CA ASN A 48 -1.28 -27.07 4.93
C ASN A 48 -2.72 -26.59 4.73
N MET A 49 -3.38 -26.10 5.77
CA MET A 49 -4.72 -25.55 5.71
C MET A 49 -4.77 -24.28 4.84
N ALA A 50 -3.92 -23.29 5.15
CA ALA A 50 -3.97 -21.99 4.49
C ALA A 50 -3.42 -22.01 3.05
N MET A 51 -2.49 -22.91 2.75
CA MET A 51 -1.78 -22.94 1.48
C MET A 51 -2.26 -24.04 0.52
N SER A 52 -3.29 -24.84 0.91
CA SER A 52 -3.82 -25.97 0.09
C SER A 52 -4.28 -25.55 -1.29
N ASP A 53 -4.96 -24.42 -1.36
CA ASP A 53 -5.62 -23.91 -2.58
C ASP A 53 -4.83 -22.79 -3.26
N VAL A 54 -3.60 -22.54 -2.78
CA VAL A 54 -2.75 -21.48 -3.37
C VAL A 54 -2.29 -21.86 -4.76
N VAL A 55 -2.55 -20.96 -5.70
CA VAL A 55 -2.20 -21.10 -7.11
C VAL A 55 -1.35 -19.95 -7.63
N PHE A 56 -0.58 -20.21 -8.67
CA PHE A 56 0.18 -19.18 -9.36
C PHE A 56 -0.73 -18.28 -10.18
N LEU A 57 -0.66 -16.95 -9.99
CA LEU A 57 -1.51 -15.94 -10.61
C LEU A 57 -0.68 -15.01 -11.55
N PRO A 58 -0.46 -15.36 -12.82
CA PRO A 58 0.40 -14.57 -13.73
C PRO A 58 -0.02 -13.11 -13.89
N ASN A 59 -1.33 -12.82 -13.77
CA ASN A 59 -1.83 -11.46 -13.89
C ASN A 59 -1.40 -10.56 -12.72
N VAL A 60 -1.17 -11.13 -11.54
CA VAL A 60 -0.65 -10.40 -10.37
C VAL A 60 0.73 -9.80 -10.69
N ILE A 61 1.59 -10.56 -11.38
CA ILE A 61 2.90 -10.06 -11.82
C ILE A 61 2.75 -8.90 -12.82
N LYS A 62 1.77 -8.98 -13.73
CA LYS A 62 1.48 -7.88 -14.67
C LYS A 62 1.03 -6.61 -13.93
N TYR A 63 0.15 -6.74 -12.95
CA TYR A 63 -0.30 -5.60 -12.13
C TYR A 63 0.84 -5.00 -11.32
N ASP A 64 1.73 -5.83 -10.76
CA ASP A 64 2.92 -5.35 -10.04
C ASP A 64 3.87 -4.55 -10.93
N ARG A 65 3.98 -4.88 -12.21
CA ARG A 65 4.85 -4.18 -13.17
C ARG A 65 4.22 -2.94 -13.78
N PHE A 66 2.89 -2.86 -13.79
CA PHE A 66 2.17 -1.73 -14.35
C PHE A 66 1.14 -1.20 -13.36
N GLN A 67 1.47 -0.07 -12.72
CA GLN A 67 0.62 0.61 -11.74
C GLN A 67 0.25 1.99 -12.30
N PRO A 68 -1.02 2.20 -12.73
CA PRO A 68 -1.47 3.42 -13.41
C PRO A 68 -1.20 4.71 -12.61
N GLU A 69 -1.23 4.63 -11.28
CA GLU A 69 -1.00 5.76 -10.38
C GLU A 69 0.39 6.39 -10.50
N PHE A 70 1.37 5.69 -11.06
CA PHE A 70 2.67 6.26 -11.33
C PHE A 70 2.70 7.15 -12.57
N TYR A 71 1.70 7.06 -13.42
CA TYR A 71 1.61 7.79 -14.68
C TYR A 71 0.62 8.97 -14.64
N GLU A 72 -0.27 9.02 -13.65
CA GLU A 72 -1.20 10.13 -13.48
C GLU A 72 -0.49 11.36 -12.87
N ASP A 73 -0.78 12.56 -13.39
CA ASP A 73 -0.41 13.81 -12.74
C ASP A 73 -1.26 14.08 -11.50
N THR A 74 -0.77 14.93 -10.60
CA THR A 74 -1.43 15.19 -9.31
C THR A 74 -2.84 15.75 -9.46
N LYS A 75 -3.08 16.65 -10.41
CA LYS A 75 -4.40 17.26 -10.64
C LYS A 75 -5.42 16.21 -11.11
N THR A 76 -5.05 15.40 -12.10
CA THR A 76 -5.87 14.30 -12.60
C THR A 76 -6.15 13.28 -11.49
N TYR A 77 -5.14 12.90 -10.71
CA TYR A 77 -5.29 11.99 -9.59
C TYR A 77 -6.32 12.51 -8.57
N ILE A 78 -6.19 13.77 -8.15
CA ILE A 78 -7.11 14.38 -7.19
C ILE A 78 -8.52 14.44 -7.78
N SER A 79 -8.71 14.97 -8.99
CA SER A 79 -10.03 15.14 -9.59
C SER A 79 -10.83 13.84 -9.73
N LYS A 80 -10.15 12.75 -10.06
CA LYS A 80 -10.78 11.42 -10.15
C LYS A 80 -11.22 10.87 -8.78
N ARG A 81 -10.54 11.23 -7.71
CA ARG A 81 -10.71 10.62 -6.38
C ARG A 81 -11.50 11.46 -5.38
N THR A 82 -11.80 12.73 -5.72
CA THR A 82 -12.49 13.68 -4.83
C THR A 82 -13.80 14.22 -5.43
N SER A 83 -14.57 13.35 -6.08
CA SER A 83 -15.84 13.76 -6.69
C SER A 83 -16.91 14.09 -5.61
N ASN A 84 -17.85 14.98 -5.97
CA ASN A 84 -18.99 15.30 -5.10
C ASN A 84 -19.81 14.06 -4.69
N LEU A 85 -19.87 13.03 -5.55
CA LEU A 85 -20.50 11.77 -5.24
C LEU A 85 -19.79 11.06 -4.08
N LYS A 86 -18.47 11.00 -4.10
CA LYS A 86 -17.69 10.42 -2.98
C LYS A 86 -17.90 11.19 -1.68
N VAL A 87 -17.93 12.52 -1.74
CA VAL A 87 -18.22 13.33 -0.54
C VAL A 87 -19.58 12.97 0.04
N LYS A 88 -20.62 12.88 -0.79
CA LYS A 88 -21.96 12.46 -0.35
C LYS A 88 -22.00 11.05 0.26
N GLN A 89 -21.25 10.12 -0.34
CA GLN A 89 -21.12 8.76 0.21
C GLN A 89 -20.45 8.75 1.57
N GLY A 90 -19.36 9.51 1.75
CA GLY A 90 -18.67 9.65 3.02
C GLY A 90 -19.54 10.27 4.12
N VAL A 91 -20.29 11.34 3.79
CA VAL A 91 -21.27 11.95 4.71
C VAL A 91 -22.35 10.94 5.11
N LYS A 92 -22.90 10.19 4.14
CA LYS A 92 -23.89 9.14 4.43
C LYS A 92 -23.34 8.07 5.36
N LEU A 93 -22.12 7.58 5.12
CA LEU A 93 -21.47 6.59 5.99
C LEU A 93 -21.28 7.15 7.42
N TYR A 94 -20.86 8.41 7.53
CA TYR A 94 -20.70 9.08 8.81
C TYR A 94 -22.02 9.15 9.56
N GLU A 95 -23.10 9.64 8.93
CA GLU A 95 -24.40 9.77 9.59
C GLU A 95 -24.96 8.42 10.06
N LEU A 96 -24.72 7.34 9.32
CA LEU A 96 -25.12 5.99 9.71
C LEU A 96 -24.33 5.41 10.90
N ASN A 97 -23.11 5.93 11.17
CA ASN A 97 -22.21 5.42 12.21
C ASN A 97 -21.69 6.54 13.11
N LYS A 98 -22.46 7.62 13.26
CA LYS A 98 -22.02 8.90 13.83
C LYS A 98 -21.38 8.77 15.20
N ASP A 99 -22.08 8.13 16.13
CA ASP A 99 -21.61 8.01 17.52
C ASP A 99 -20.34 7.18 17.61
N PHE A 100 -20.29 6.09 16.88
CA PHE A 100 -19.12 5.24 16.80
C PHE A 100 -17.91 5.97 16.18
N ILE A 101 -18.08 6.62 15.02
CA ILE A 101 -16.97 7.33 14.36
C ILE A 101 -16.50 8.52 15.22
N ASN A 102 -17.37 9.21 15.93
CA ASN A 102 -16.99 10.24 16.89
C ASN A 102 -16.17 9.64 18.05
N SER A 103 -16.58 8.49 18.60
CA SER A 103 -15.84 7.83 19.67
C SER A 103 -14.42 7.41 19.22
N ILE A 104 -14.25 7.01 17.97
CA ILE A 104 -12.91 6.70 17.38
C ILE A 104 -12.07 7.97 17.27
N ASP A 105 -12.63 9.07 16.74
CA ASP A 105 -11.96 10.38 16.66
C ASP A 105 -11.45 10.83 18.05
N ASP A 106 -12.28 10.71 19.07
CA ASP A 106 -11.93 11.11 20.45
C ASP A 106 -10.90 10.16 21.07
N THR A 107 -11.07 8.84 20.89
CA THR A 107 -10.20 7.82 21.50
C THR A 107 -8.78 7.85 20.92
N PHE A 108 -8.65 7.97 19.61
CA PHE A 108 -7.36 7.88 18.93
C PHE A 108 -6.77 9.24 18.54
N SER A 109 -7.48 10.34 18.78
CA SER A 109 -7.05 11.68 18.37
C SER A 109 -6.71 11.79 16.88
N VAL A 110 -7.56 11.19 16.03
CA VAL A 110 -7.46 11.22 14.57
C VAL A 110 -8.77 11.69 13.99
N GLU A 111 -8.74 12.76 13.19
CA GLU A 111 -9.95 13.37 12.65
C GLU A 111 -10.77 12.36 11.83
N LYS A 112 -12.05 12.25 12.16
CA LYS A 112 -13.02 11.44 11.42
C LYS A 112 -13.06 11.74 9.92
N SER A 113 -12.85 13.00 9.55
CA SER A 113 -12.80 13.40 8.13
C SER A 113 -11.61 12.76 7.40
N LEU A 114 -10.46 12.59 8.06
CA LEU A 114 -9.31 11.89 7.50
C LEU A 114 -9.62 10.40 7.31
N LEU A 115 -10.16 9.74 8.32
CA LEU A 115 -10.51 8.31 8.23
C LEU A 115 -11.53 8.05 7.12
N LEU A 116 -12.59 8.86 7.04
CA LEU A 116 -13.58 8.77 5.97
C LEU A 116 -12.96 9.00 4.58
N ALA A 117 -12.07 9.98 4.45
CA ALA A 117 -11.38 10.25 3.19
C ALA A 117 -10.49 9.07 2.76
N LEU A 118 -9.72 8.50 3.68
CA LEU A 118 -8.88 7.32 3.42
C LEU A 118 -9.74 6.13 2.96
N MET A 119 -10.80 5.78 3.69
CA MET A 119 -11.70 4.70 3.29
C MET A 119 -12.35 4.96 1.93
N GLY A 120 -12.69 6.22 1.63
CA GLY A 120 -13.22 6.64 0.33
C GLY A 120 -12.22 6.46 -0.81
N ILE A 121 -10.94 6.73 -0.58
CA ILE A 121 -9.88 6.59 -1.58
C ILE A 121 -9.53 5.11 -1.77
N GLU A 122 -9.32 4.38 -0.69
CA GLU A 122 -8.85 2.99 -0.73
C GLU A 122 -9.90 2.02 -1.30
N THR A 123 -11.13 2.09 -0.82
CA THR A 123 -12.14 1.06 -1.13
C THR A 123 -13.49 1.62 -1.58
N ASN A 124 -13.58 2.93 -1.84
CA ASN A 124 -14.85 3.59 -2.11
C ASN A 124 -15.90 3.22 -1.02
N PHE A 125 -15.52 3.43 0.24
CA PHE A 125 -16.33 3.14 1.42
C PHE A 125 -16.74 1.66 1.54
N GLY A 126 -15.79 0.76 1.33
CA GLY A 126 -15.98 -0.68 1.45
C GLY A 126 -16.60 -1.37 0.23
N THR A 127 -16.94 -0.60 -0.84
CA THR A 127 -17.56 -1.17 -2.05
C THR A 127 -16.57 -1.98 -2.90
N TYR A 128 -15.28 -1.62 -2.88
CA TYR A 128 -14.22 -2.23 -3.69
C TYR A 128 -13.04 -2.65 -2.82
N VAL A 129 -13.23 -3.66 -1.99
CA VAL A 129 -12.18 -4.20 -1.10
C VAL A 129 -11.21 -5.17 -1.79
N GLY A 130 -11.41 -5.43 -3.10
CA GLY A 130 -10.67 -6.43 -3.86
C GLY A 130 -11.31 -7.82 -3.79
N LYS A 131 -10.99 -8.65 -4.80
CA LYS A 131 -11.55 -10.02 -4.96
C LYS A 131 -10.46 -11.05 -5.25
N MET A 132 -9.19 -10.66 -5.17
CA MET A 132 -8.07 -11.57 -5.38
C MET A 132 -7.84 -12.39 -4.12
N ASP A 133 -7.55 -13.67 -4.28
CA ASP A 133 -7.05 -14.50 -3.20
C ASP A 133 -5.69 -13.95 -2.72
N ILE A 134 -5.62 -13.55 -1.46
CA ILE A 134 -4.44 -12.88 -0.89
C ILE A 134 -3.26 -13.83 -0.79
N LEU A 135 -3.49 -15.08 -0.39
CA LEU A 135 -2.43 -16.05 -0.22
C LEU A 135 -1.79 -16.41 -1.56
N SER A 136 -2.61 -16.67 -2.60
CA SER A 136 -2.10 -16.88 -3.97
C SER A 136 -1.39 -15.65 -4.53
N SER A 137 -1.91 -14.45 -4.27
CA SER A 137 -1.31 -13.19 -4.71
C SER A 137 0.06 -12.98 -4.08
N LEU A 138 0.16 -13.10 -2.74
CA LEU A 138 1.41 -12.96 -2.01
C LEU A 138 2.40 -14.07 -2.36
N ALA A 139 1.96 -15.32 -2.50
CA ALA A 139 2.82 -16.43 -2.93
C ALA A 139 3.39 -16.19 -4.34
N THR A 140 2.55 -15.74 -5.29
CA THR A 140 2.99 -15.39 -6.64
C THR A 140 4.03 -14.28 -6.65
N LEU A 141 3.81 -13.21 -5.87
CA LEU A 141 4.75 -12.07 -5.76
C LEU A 141 6.01 -12.42 -4.97
N SER A 142 5.92 -13.38 -4.05
CA SER A 142 7.08 -13.92 -3.34
C SER A 142 7.95 -14.78 -4.26
N TYR A 143 7.32 -15.53 -5.14
CA TYR A 143 8.00 -16.32 -6.18
C TYR A 143 8.65 -15.42 -7.25
N ASP A 144 8.02 -14.30 -7.62
CA ASP A 144 8.58 -13.34 -8.60
C ASP A 144 9.80 -12.61 -8.03
N LYS A 145 10.90 -12.57 -8.79
CA LYS A 145 12.20 -12.08 -8.31
C LYS A 145 12.23 -10.58 -7.95
N ARG A 146 11.29 -9.76 -8.49
CA ARG A 146 11.38 -8.30 -8.43
C ARG A 146 11.31 -7.73 -7.00
N ARG A 147 10.35 -8.21 -6.20
CA ARG A 147 10.14 -7.77 -4.80
C ARG A 147 9.95 -8.96 -3.85
N SER A 148 10.59 -10.09 -4.17
CA SER A 148 10.42 -11.35 -3.46
C SER A 148 10.58 -11.21 -1.94
N ASN A 149 11.64 -10.57 -1.47
CA ASN A 149 11.89 -10.41 -0.02
C ASN A 149 10.76 -9.67 0.70
N PHE A 150 10.20 -8.64 0.08
CA PHE A 150 9.09 -7.89 0.65
C PHE A 150 7.84 -8.77 0.76
N PHE A 151 7.43 -9.39 -0.35
CA PHE A 151 6.20 -10.20 -0.36
C PHE A 151 6.33 -11.50 0.43
N THR A 152 7.53 -12.09 0.50
CA THR A 152 7.80 -13.25 1.37
C THR A 152 7.57 -12.88 2.85
N LYS A 153 8.01 -11.69 3.29
CA LYS A 153 7.74 -11.20 4.64
C LYS A 153 6.24 -11.05 4.87
N GLU A 154 5.51 -10.43 3.93
CA GLU A 154 4.05 -10.27 4.05
C GLU A 154 3.33 -11.64 4.10
N LEU A 155 3.75 -12.61 3.27
CA LEU A 155 3.17 -13.94 3.27
C LEU A 155 3.45 -14.71 4.58
N ILE A 156 4.64 -14.58 5.15
CA ILE A 156 4.93 -15.16 6.47
C ILE A 156 4.06 -14.50 7.55
N THR A 157 3.96 -13.18 7.53
CA THR A 157 3.18 -12.45 8.53
C THR A 157 1.70 -12.83 8.49
N ILE A 158 1.08 -12.95 7.30
CA ILE A 158 -0.33 -13.38 7.24
C ILE A 158 -0.52 -14.81 7.75
N LEU A 159 0.41 -15.71 7.46
CA LEU A 159 0.37 -17.08 8.00
C LEU A 159 0.51 -17.10 9.53
N GLN A 160 1.33 -16.23 10.12
CA GLN A 160 1.45 -16.09 11.58
C GLN A 160 0.18 -15.51 12.21
N LEU A 161 -0.50 -14.58 11.53
CA LEU A 161 -1.80 -14.05 11.97
C LEU A 161 -2.90 -15.13 11.94
N ILE A 162 -2.87 -16.03 10.95
CA ILE A 162 -3.75 -17.21 10.90
C ILE A 162 -3.40 -18.19 12.00
N GLU A 163 -2.11 -18.50 12.21
CA GLU A 163 -1.61 -19.38 13.28
C GLU A 163 -2.09 -18.92 14.65
N SER A 164 -2.01 -17.62 14.91
CA SER A 164 -2.45 -17.01 16.16
C SER A 164 -3.96 -16.81 16.26
N LYS A 165 -4.73 -17.25 15.25
CA LYS A 165 -6.21 -17.12 15.14
C LYS A 165 -6.71 -15.66 15.17
N LYS A 166 -5.84 -14.69 14.97
CA LYS A 166 -6.23 -13.27 14.89
C LYS A 166 -7.03 -12.95 13.64
N ILE A 167 -6.83 -13.70 12.56
CA ILE A 167 -7.54 -13.55 11.28
C ILE A 167 -8.03 -14.92 10.81
N ASN A 168 -9.27 -14.92 10.31
CA ASN A 168 -9.83 -16.10 9.65
C ASN A 168 -9.30 -16.18 8.20
N HIS A 169 -8.73 -17.32 7.80
CA HIS A 169 -8.18 -17.54 6.46
C HIS A 169 -9.25 -17.60 5.35
N ASP A 170 -10.48 -18.02 5.68
CA ASP A 170 -11.57 -18.21 4.70
C ASP A 170 -12.02 -16.90 4.03
N ILE A 171 -11.73 -15.74 4.65
CA ILE A 171 -12.18 -14.43 4.18
C ILE A 171 -11.07 -13.59 3.55
N LEU A 172 -9.89 -14.16 3.29
CA LEU A 172 -8.71 -13.46 2.81
C LEU A 172 -8.77 -13.14 1.31
N TYR A 173 -9.77 -12.34 0.92
CA TYR A 173 -9.88 -11.75 -0.41
C TYR A 173 -9.64 -10.25 -0.32
N GLY A 174 -8.78 -9.74 -1.19
CA GLY A 174 -8.36 -8.35 -1.16
C GLY A 174 -7.77 -7.87 -2.49
N SER A 175 -6.76 -6.99 -2.42
CA SER A 175 -6.06 -6.50 -3.60
C SER A 175 -5.11 -7.54 -4.19
N TRP A 176 -4.69 -7.31 -5.43
CA TRP A 176 -3.66 -8.13 -6.09
C TRP A 176 -2.30 -8.13 -5.37
N ALA A 177 -2.03 -7.11 -4.55
CA ALA A 177 -0.79 -6.97 -3.79
C ALA A 177 -0.87 -7.54 -2.36
N GLY A 178 -2.02 -8.15 -1.98
CA GLY A 178 -2.21 -8.72 -0.65
C GLY A 178 -2.76 -7.73 0.39
N ALA A 179 -3.17 -6.52 -0.02
CA ALA A 179 -3.81 -5.59 0.89
C ALA A 179 -5.26 -5.99 1.18
N PHE A 180 -5.72 -5.76 2.41
CA PHE A 180 -6.95 -6.31 2.95
C PHE A 180 -7.82 -5.28 3.65
N GLY A 181 -9.14 -5.47 3.56
CA GLY A 181 -10.15 -4.74 4.32
C GLY A 181 -10.43 -3.32 3.82
N ASN A 182 -11.22 -2.59 4.59
CA ASN A 182 -11.75 -1.27 4.22
C ASN A 182 -10.67 -0.20 4.01
N PHE A 183 -9.53 -0.32 4.67
CA PHE A 183 -8.38 0.59 4.58
C PHE A 183 -7.17 -0.03 3.88
N GLN A 184 -7.32 -1.18 3.23
CA GLN A 184 -6.29 -1.85 2.43
C GLN A 184 -4.95 -2.04 3.16
N PHE A 185 -5.02 -2.62 4.36
CA PHE A 185 -3.82 -2.92 5.15
C PHE A 185 -3.03 -4.10 4.58
N MET A 186 -1.72 -3.95 4.53
CA MET A 186 -0.81 -5.07 4.29
C MET A 186 -0.71 -5.95 5.55
N PRO A 187 -0.40 -7.25 5.43
CA PRO A 187 -0.26 -8.15 6.58
C PRO A 187 0.63 -7.61 7.70
N SER A 188 1.76 -7.00 7.38
CA SER A 188 2.64 -6.39 8.37
C SER A 188 1.99 -5.20 9.09
N THR A 189 1.16 -4.42 8.40
CA THR A 189 0.40 -3.32 9.01
C THR A 189 -0.69 -3.87 9.93
N ILE A 190 -1.32 -5.00 9.57
CA ILE A 190 -2.30 -5.67 10.41
C ILE A 190 -1.64 -6.14 11.71
N ASP A 191 -0.52 -6.84 11.61
CA ASP A 191 0.19 -7.38 12.77
C ASP A 191 0.61 -6.29 13.75
N GLU A 192 1.07 -5.14 13.24
CA GLU A 192 1.60 -4.06 14.06
C GLU A 192 0.52 -3.12 14.63
N TYR A 193 -0.58 -2.88 13.88
CA TYR A 193 -1.51 -1.80 14.21
C TYR A 193 -2.99 -2.20 14.31
N ALA A 194 -3.39 -3.37 13.80
CA ALA A 194 -4.80 -3.73 13.81
C ALA A 194 -5.29 -4.04 15.23
N ILE A 195 -6.57 -3.73 15.46
CA ILE A 195 -7.25 -3.86 16.75
C ILE A 195 -8.53 -4.66 16.54
N ASP A 196 -8.74 -5.69 17.34
CA ASP A 196 -10.04 -6.26 17.62
C ASP A 196 -10.78 -5.30 18.58
N TYR A 197 -11.58 -4.40 18.01
CA TYR A 197 -12.21 -3.32 18.77
C TYR A 197 -13.46 -3.79 19.51
N ASP A 198 -14.19 -4.74 18.96
CA ASP A 198 -15.40 -5.27 19.59
C ASP A 198 -15.13 -6.49 20.49
N LYS A 199 -13.85 -6.91 20.59
CA LYS A 199 -13.36 -7.96 21.49
C LYS A 199 -14.01 -9.31 21.26
N ASN A 200 -14.17 -9.67 19.98
CA ASN A 200 -14.68 -10.97 19.56
C ASN A 200 -13.58 -12.00 19.27
N ASP A 201 -12.30 -11.65 19.58
CA ASP A 201 -11.09 -12.44 19.39
C ASP A 201 -10.64 -12.57 17.92
N ILE A 202 -11.28 -11.86 16.97
CA ILE A 202 -10.95 -11.87 15.54
C ILE A 202 -10.85 -10.44 15.03
N ILE A 203 -9.83 -10.15 14.22
CA ILE A 203 -9.68 -8.85 13.55
C ILE A 203 -10.43 -8.88 12.22
N GLU A 204 -11.55 -8.18 12.12
CA GLU A 204 -12.40 -8.14 10.95
C GLU A 204 -12.29 -6.81 10.19
N LEU A 205 -11.26 -6.66 9.38
CA LEU A 205 -10.99 -5.39 8.67
C LEU A 205 -11.99 -5.02 7.57
N LYS A 206 -12.99 -5.85 7.32
CA LYS A 206 -14.18 -5.53 6.50
C LYS A 206 -15.35 -5.02 7.37
N SER A 207 -15.31 -5.23 8.69
CA SER A 207 -16.25 -4.60 9.61
C SER A 207 -15.94 -3.12 9.80
N THR A 208 -16.97 -2.31 10.11
CA THR A 208 -16.78 -0.89 10.38
C THR A 208 -15.98 -0.68 11.65
N LYS A 209 -16.24 -1.49 12.69
CA LYS A 209 -15.64 -1.31 14.01
C LYS A 209 -14.13 -1.50 14.00
N ASP A 210 -13.67 -2.68 13.63
CA ASP A 210 -12.24 -3.00 13.64
C ASP A 210 -11.47 -2.21 12.59
N SER A 211 -12.07 -2.00 11.42
CA SER A 211 -11.37 -1.26 10.36
C SER A 211 -11.12 0.20 10.72
N PHE A 212 -12.10 0.91 11.30
CA PHE A 212 -11.90 2.31 11.72
C PHE A 212 -10.96 2.42 12.92
N ALA A 213 -11.11 1.53 13.93
CA ALA A 213 -10.24 1.53 15.10
C ALA A 213 -8.79 1.22 14.70
N SER A 214 -8.58 0.22 13.85
CA SER A 214 -7.26 -0.13 13.32
C SER A 214 -6.64 1.00 12.51
N ALA A 215 -7.43 1.65 11.62
CA ALA A 215 -6.95 2.77 10.83
C ALA A 215 -6.57 3.97 11.71
N ALA A 216 -7.40 4.30 12.69
CA ALA A 216 -7.12 5.38 13.64
C ALA A 216 -5.87 5.08 14.49
N ASN A 217 -5.73 3.84 14.99
CA ASN A 217 -4.54 3.42 15.72
C ASN A 217 -3.27 3.55 14.85
N TYR A 218 -3.32 3.05 13.61
CA TYR A 218 -2.20 3.17 12.66
C TYR A 218 -1.80 4.63 12.45
N ILE A 219 -2.77 5.50 12.09
CA ILE A 219 -2.53 6.92 11.82
C ILE A 219 -1.96 7.64 13.05
N ASN A 220 -2.50 7.37 14.24
CA ASN A 220 -1.97 7.92 15.50
C ASN A 220 -0.52 7.45 15.75
N LYS A 221 -0.25 6.15 15.63
CA LYS A 221 1.06 5.55 15.92
C LYS A 221 2.18 6.00 14.97
N ILE A 222 1.85 6.28 13.70
CA ILE A 222 2.82 6.84 12.76
C ILE A 222 3.09 8.35 12.96
N GLY A 223 2.46 8.96 13.96
CA GLY A 223 2.78 10.32 14.41
C GLY A 223 1.83 11.40 13.94
N TRP A 224 0.59 11.05 13.57
CA TRP A 224 -0.46 12.03 13.28
C TRP A 224 -0.69 12.94 14.48
N LYS A 225 -0.93 14.21 14.21
CA LYS A 225 -1.27 15.21 15.22
C LYS A 225 -2.59 15.87 14.87
N LYS A 226 -3.58 15.63 15.69
CA LYS A 226 -4.92 16.22 15.56
C LYS A 226 -4.81 17.74 15.52
N ASN A 227 -5.59 18.38 14.66
CA ASN A 227 -5.63 19.82 14.41
C ASN A 227 -4.40 20.41 13.68
N GLU A 228 -3.42 19.60 13.27
CA GLU A 228 -2.40 20.05 12.33
C GLU A 228 -2.87 19.80 10.88
N PRO A 229 -2.99 20.83 10.01
CA PRO A 229 -3.53 20.64 8.67
C PRO A 229 -2.56 19.88 7.75
N CYS A 230 -3.06 18.90 6.99
CA CYS A 230 -2.27 18.23 5.94
C CYS A 230 -1.98 19.17 4.77
N PHE A 231 -2.92 20.05 4.43
CA PHE A 231 -2.84 20.98 3.31
C PHE A 231 -3.43 22.33 3.70
N LEU A 232 -2.87 23.37 3.10
CA LEU A 232 -3.44 24.71 3.08
C LEU A 232 -3.59 25.15 1.62
N LYS A 233 -4.78 25.60 1.23
CA LYS A 233 -4.99 26.20 -0.08
C LYS A 233 -4.51 27.63 -0.03
N VAL A 234 -3.37 27.92 -0.64
CA VAL A 234 -2.73 29.23 -0.59
C VAL A 234 -2.72 29.95 -1.92
N ASN A 235 -2.75 31.28 -1.87
CA ASN A 235 -2.50 32.15 -3.00
C ASN A 235 -1.04 32.59 -2.96
N LEU A 236 -0.31 32.33 -4.04
CA LEU A 236 1.12 32.62 -4.10
C LEU A 236 1.37 34.03 -4.68
N GLU A 237 2.34 34.71 -4.09
CA GLU A 237 2.88 35.96 -4.66
C GLU A 237 3.64 35.71 -5.97
N SER A 238 3.69 36.70 -6.84
CA SER A 238 4.35 36.59 -8.15
C SER A 238 5.86 36.37 -8.09
N ASN A 239 6.48 36.71 -6.97
CA ASN A 239 7.93 36.65 -6.76
C ASN A 239 8.42 35.34 -6.13
N VAL A 240 7.59 34.30 -6.06
CA VAL A 240 7.99 32.98 -5.52
C VAL A 240 9.12 32.38 -6.35
N PRO A 241 10.27 32.06 -5.76
CA PRO A 241 11.34 31.41 -6.49
C PRO A 241 10.91 30.04 -7.04
N LYS A 242 11.12 29.82 -8.34
CA LYS A 242 10.75 28.55 -9.02
C LYS A 242 11.28 27.30 -8.30
N LYS A 243 12.48 27.38 -7.68
CA LYS A 243 13.08 26.29 -6.92
C LYS A 243 12.26 25.83 -5.70
N LEU A 244 11.35 26.66 -5.19
CA LEU A 244 10.47 26.31 -4.06
C LEU A 244 9.20 25.60 -4.50
N LEU A 245 8.88 25.58 -5.79
CA LEU A 245 7.67 24.99 -6.32
C LEU A 245 7.88 23.52 -6.65
N ASN A 246 6.91 22.69 -6.26
CA ASN A 246 6.84 21.29 -6.63
C ASN A 246 5.63 21.08 -7.54
N THR A 247 5.83 20.49 -8.71
CA THR A 247 4.76 20.19 -9.67
C THR A 247 4.07 18.82 -9.37
N SER A 248 4.59 18.08 -8.40
CA SER A 248 4.07 16.77 -8.03
C SER A 248 4.14 16.57 -6.53
N ALA A 249 3.10 15.96 -5.96
CA ALA A 249 3.07 15.54 -4.57
C ALA A 249 3.84 14.21 -4.31
N LYS A 250 4.19 13.46 -5.36
CA LYS A 250 4.86 12.15 -5.25
C LYS A 250 6.27 12.25 -4.64
N LYS A 251 6.97 13.35 -4.91
CA LYS A 251 8.31 13.60 -4.39
C LYS A 251 8.46 15.07 -4.07
N LEU A 252 8.30 15.42 -2.80
CA LEU A 252 8.41 16.79 -2.33
C LEU A 252 9.86 17.17 -2.08
N HIS A 253 10.32 18.19 -2.78
CA HIS A 253 11.60 18.83 -2.58
C HIS A 253 11.43 20.17 -1.88
N ASN A 254 12.56 20.77 -1.43
CA ASN A 254 12.59 22.13 -0.89
C ASN A 254 11.60 22.37 0.25
N LYS A 255 11.52 21.43 1.18
CA LYS A 255 10.74 21.57 2.40
C LYS A 255 11.37 22.65 3.27
N ASN A 256 10.56 23.58 3.80
CA ASN A 256 11.00 24.68 4.65
C ASN A 256 10.03 24.86 5.81
N LYS A 257 10.48 25.55 6.89
CA LYS A 257 9.55 26.01 7.92
C LYS A 257 8.54 26.99 7.30
N LEU A 258 7.29 26.89 7.68
CA LEU A 258 6.22 27.76 7.17
C LEU A 258 6.55 29.24 7.33
N LYS A 259 7.16 29.65 8.46
CA LYS A 259 7.64 31.02 8.71
C LYS A 259 8.57 31.57 7.62
N VAL A 260 9.30 30.70 6.91
CA VAL A 260 10.18 31.10 5.80
C VAL A 260 9.40 31.30 4.51
N LEU A 261 8.33 30.50 4.32
CA LEU A 261 7.52 30.52 3.11
C LEU A 261 6.36 31.51 3.17
N LYS A 262 5.90 31.93 4.37
CA LYS A 262 4.75 32.80 4.55
C LYS A 262 4.80 34.10 3.76
N LYS A 263 6.01 34.68 3.58
CA LYS A 263 6.22 35.91 2.78
C LYS A 263 5.86 35.75 1.30
N TYR A 264 5.66 34.55 0.81
CA TYR A 264 5.25 34.24 -0.55
C TYR A 264 3.77 33.84 -0.65
N ILE A 265 3.00 34.00 0.45
CA ILE A 265 1.59 33.58 0.54
C ILE A 265 0.74 34.80 0.87
N SER A 266 -0.03 35.29 -0.10
CA SER A 266 -0.82 36.52 0.08
C SER A 266 -2.01 36.37 1.02
N ASN A 267 -2.55 35.17 1.15
CA ASN A 267 -3.66 34.87 2.08
C ASN A 267 -3.21 34.20 3.39
N TYR A 268 -1.95 34.40 3.78
CA TYR A 268 -1.38 33.72 4.96
C TYR A 268 -2.14 34.04 6.26
N GLU A 269 -2.52 35.30 6.47
CA GLU A 269 -3.19 35.76 7.69
C GLU A 269 -4.58 35.13 7.93
N SER A 270 -5.14 34.45 6.92
CA SER A 270 -6.39 33.70 7.07
C SER A 270 -6.21 32.36 7.79
N TYR A 271 -4.98 31.94 8.07
CA TYR A 271 -4.66 30.65 8.68
C TYR A 271 -4.06 30.82 10.09
N ASN A 272 -4.67 30.15 11.05
CA ASN A 272 -4.10 30.01 12.39
C ASN A 272 -3.34 28.67 12.49
N VAL A 273 -2.08 28.66 12.09
CA VAL A 273 -1.25 27.45 12.01
C VAL A 273 0.12 27.68 12.65
N ASN A 274 0.72 26.60 13.13
CA ASN A 274 2.06 26.63 13.69
C ASN A 274 3.11 26.95 12.61
N GLU A 275 3.73 28.12 12.71
CA GLU A 275 4.74 28.59 11.75
C GLU A 275 6.03 27.75 11.71
N ASN A 276 6.27 26.88 12.69
CA ASN A 276 7.42 25.98 12.69
C ASN A 276 7.17 24.67 11.93
N LEU A 277 5.97 24.43 11.44
CA LEU A 277 5.68 23.27 10.59
C LEU A 277 6.61 23.24 9.37
N ILE A 278 7.07 22.05 9.03
CA ILE A 278 7.86 21.81 7.81
C ILE A 278 6.88 21.53 6.67
N VAL A 279 6.87 22.41 5.69
CA VAL A 279 5.92 22.38 4.57
C VAL A 279 6.64 22.49 3.23
N ALA A 280 5.94 22.12 2.15
CA ALA A 280 6.39 22.32 0.77
C ALA A 280 5.26 22.97 -0.05
N ILE A 281 5.60 23.84 -0.99
CA ILE A 281 4.63 24.40 -1.93
C ILE A 281 4.43 23.42 -3.09
N ILE A 282 3.17 23.08 -3.38
CA ILE A 282 2.77 22.22 -4.51
C ILE A 282 1.91 23.06 -5.46
N THR A 283 2.26 23.06 -6.74
CA THR A 283 1.52 23.73 -7.82
C THR A 283 1.16 22.68 -8.88
N PRO A 284 0.07 21.93 -8.68
CA PRO A 284 -0.35 20.84 -9.57
C PRO A 284 -0.88 21.34 -10.92
#